data_82adcdc186957342888b79109002dc31
#
_entry.id   82adcdc186957342888b79109002dc31
#
_cell.length_a   1.000
_cell.length_b   1.000
_cell.length_c   1.000
_cell.angle_alpha   90.00
_cell.angle_beta   90.00
_cell.angle_gamma   90.00
#
_symmetry.space_group_name_H-M   'P 1'
#
loop_
_entity.id
_entity.type
_entity.pdbx_description
1 polymer ?
#
loop_
_entity_poly.entity_id
_entity_poly.type
_entity_poly.pdbx_seq_one_letter_code
_entity_poly.pdbx_strand_id
1 'polypeptide(L)'
;MSEQIIKTEFSDVMQKSYIDYAMSVICQRALPDVRDGLKPVQRRVLYAMQELGLSADKPHRKSARIVGDTMGKYHPHGDSSIYEALVVMEQDFKKGMPLVDGHGNFGSIEGDGAAAMRYTEAKLQKFTQDVYLADMDKNVVDFQPNFDETEKEPVVLPVRIPNLLINGAEGIAVGMTTSIPPHNLSEIVDGVKAYMDNPEITTEELMEYVKGPDFPTGGIVVNQKELKNIYETALQYGYSYESREEKYFILLLIRGAVSYGDTLC
;
A
#
# COMPACT_ATOMS: atom_id res chain seq x y z
N MET A 1 20.56 42.06 -20.34
CA MET A 1 20.52 41.28 -19.09
C MET A 1 21.91 40.77 -18.84
N SER A 2 22.51 41.06 -17.69
CA SER A 2 23.86 40.55 -17.34
C SER A 2 23.69 39.06 -16.96
N GLU A 3 24.39 38.22 -17.67
CA GLU A 3 24.47 36.79 -17.39
C GLU A 3 25.21 36.58 -16.06
N GLN A 4 24.53 35.96 -15.07
CA GLN A 4 25.13 35.68 -13.77
C GLN A 4 25.63 34.24 -13.75
N ILE A 5 26.94 34.04 -13.77
CA ILE A 5 27.56 32.71 -13.66
C ILE A 5 27.69 32.36 -12.18
N ILE A 6 26.94 31.35 -11.74
CA ILE A 6 27.04 30.78 -10.40
C ILE A 6 27.97 29.57 -10.46
N LYS A 7 29.10 29.63 -9.70
CA LYS A 7 29.98 28.49 -9.56
C LYS A 7 29.47 27.58 -8.43
N THR A 8 29.24 26.32 -8.74
CA THR A 8 28.86 25.28 -7.78
C THR A 8 29.87 24.12 -7.86
N GLU A 9 30.17 23.52 -6.71
CA GLU A 9 30.97 22.30 -6.67
C GLU A 9 30.14 21.11 -7.19
N PHE A 10 30.77 20.30 -8.03
CA PHE A 10 30.11 19.13 -8.63
C PHE A 10 29.64 18.11 -7.57
N SER A 11 30.46 17.90 -6.53
CA SER A 11 30.13 17.00 -5.41
C SER A 11 28.85 17.42 -4.68
N ASP A 12 28.67 18.72 -4.43
CA ASP A 12 27.49 19.23 -3.73
C ASP A 12 26.22 19.06 -4.56
N VAL A 13 26.31 19.31 -5.86
CA VAL A 13 25.19 19.10 -6.79
C VAL A 13 24.81 17.62 -6.84
N MET A 14 25.78 16.73 -6.94
CA MET A 14 25.55 15.29 -6.98
C MET A 14 24.92 14.77 -5.68
N GLN A 15 25.46 15.17 -4.53
CA GLN A 15 24.92 14.76 -3.23
C GLN A 15 23.47 15.21 -3.06
N LYS A 16 23.19 16.48 -3.33
CA LYS A 16 21.83 17.03 -3.23
C LYS A 16 20.87 16.30 -4.16
N SER A 17 21.22 16.16 -5.43
CA SER A 17 20.36 15.48 -6.41
C SER A 17 20.12 14.01 -6.07
N TYR A 18 21.13 13.32 -5.51
CA TYR A 18 21.00 11.94 -5.08
C TYR A 18 20.06 11.80 -3.87
N ILE A 19 20.18 12.71 -2.89
CA ILE A 19 19.29 12.73 -1.72
C ILE A 19 17.85 13.01 -2.15
N ASP A 20 17.63 14.01 -3.01
CA ASP A 20 16.31 14.35 -3.53
C ASP A 20 15.67 13.17 -4.29
N TYR A 21 16.46 12.47 -5.11
CA TYR A 21 16.03 11.26 -5.78
C TYR A 21 15.71 10.12 -4.80
N ALA A 22 16.59 9.86 -3.84
CA ALA A 22 16.41 8.81 -2.84
C ALA A 22 15.13 9.04 -2.02
N MET A 23 14.90 10.27 -1.54
CA MET A 23 13.69 10.64 -0.81
C MET A 23 12.43 10.48 -1.66
N SER A 24 12.48 10.86 -2.94
CA SER A 24 11.36 10.64 -3.86
C SER A 24 11.04 9.15 -4.02
N VAL A 25 12.05 8.28 -4.19
CA VAL A 25 11.85 6.83 -4.31
C VAL A 25 11.29 6.23 -3.02
N ILE A 26 11.78 6.66 -1.86
CA ILE A 26 11.30 6.18 -0.57
C ILE A 26 9.83 6.58 -0.36
N CYS A 27 9.53 7.88 -0.40
CA CYS A 27 8.21 8.39 0.01
C CYS A 27 7.13 8.26 -1.07
N GLN A 28 7.51 8.32 -2.37
CA GLN A 28 6.53 8.42 -3.46
C GLN A 28 6.45 7.19 -4.37
N ARG A 29 7.21 6.13 -4.07
CA ARG A 29 7.25 4.93 -4.94
C ARG A 29 7.24 3.61 -4.19
N ALA A 30 8.24 3.39 -3.30
CA ALA A 30 8.54 2.05 -2.80
C ALA A 30 7.78 1.68 -1.53
N LEU A 31 7.58 2.64 -0.62
CA LEU A 31 6.96 2.36 0.66
C LEU A 31 5.45 2.59 0.65
N PRO A 32 4.69 1.70 1.30
CA PRO A 32 3.27 1.92 1.53
C PRO A 32 3.06 2.95 2.66
N ASP A 33 1.95 3.67 2.62
CA ASP A 33 1.49 4.47 3.76
C ASP A 33 0.88 3.54 4.82
N VAL A 34 1.20 3.76 6.08
CA VAL A 34 0.72 2.91 7.18
C VAL A 34 -0.80 2.99 7.35
N ARG A 35 -1.40 4.13 7.04
CA ARG A 35 -2.84 4.41 7.23
C ARG A 35 -3.72 3.61 6.29
N ASP A 36 -3.34 3.48 5.01
CA ASP A 36 -4.12 2.74 4.00
C ASP A 36 -3.42 1.48 3.46
N GLY A 37 -2.15 1.27 3.83
CA GLY A 37 -1.36 0.11 3.41
C GLY A 37 -1.06 0.07 1.91
N LEU A 38 -1.17 1.20 1.21
CA LEU A 38 -1.03 1.29 -0.23
C LEU A 38 0.21 2.07 -0.64
N LYS A 39 0.86 1.60 -1.70
CA LYS A 39 1.85 2.43 -2.42
C LYS A 39 1.12 3.52 -3.22
N PRO A 40 1.77 4.66 -3.51
CA PRO A 40 1.14 5.74 -4.25
C PRO A 40 0.50 5.31 -5.58
N VAL A 41 1.17 4.44 -6.35
CA VAL A 41 0.61 3.93 -7.61
C VAL A 41 -0.66 3.11 -7.40
N GLN A 42 -0.73 2.28 -6.37
CA GLN A 42 -1.92 1.47 -6.05
C GLN A 42 -3.09 2.35 -5.65
N ARG A 43 -2.86 3.33 -4.79
CA ARG A 43 -3.87 4.32 -4.37
C ARG A 43 -4.44 5.07 -5.55
N ARG A 44 -3.58 5.54 -6.45
CA ARG A 44 -3.97 6.28 -7.65
C ARG A 44 -4.77 5.42 -8.63
N VAL A 45 -4.42 4.15 -8.80
CA VAL A 45 -5.18 3.20 -9.63
C VAL A 45 -6.59 2.99 -9.06
N LEU A 46 -6.72 2.70 -7.76
CA LEU A 46 -8.03 2.50 -7.13
C LEU A 46 -8.88 3.77 -7.17
N TYR A 47 -8.28 4.93 -6.94
CA TYR A 47 -8.97 6.21 -7.04
C TYR A 47 -9.44 6.52 -8.48
N ALA A 48 -8.58 6.30 -9.48
CA ALA A 48 -8.96 6.44 -10.89
C ALA A 48 -10.10 5.48 -11.28
N MET A 49 -10.10 4.25 -10.76
CA MET A 49 -11.20 3.30 -10.98
C MET A 49 -12.50 3.78 -10.35
N GLN A 50 -12.46 4.40 -9.18
CA GLN A 50 -13.63 5.02 -8.54
C GLN A 50 -14.17 6.18 -9.37
N GLU A 51 -13.31 7.09 -9.82
CA GLU A 51 -13.68 8.23 -10.67
C GLU A 51 -14.28 7.79 -12.03
N LEU A 52 -13.77 6.69 -12.59
CA LEU A 52 -14.33 6.07 -13.80
C LEU A 52 -15.67 5.34 -13.54
N GLY A 53 -16.13 5.27 -12.29
CA GLY A 53 -17.37 4.61 -11.91
C GLY A 53 -17.32 3.09 -12.11
N LEU A 54 -16.15 2.45 -11.94
CA LEU A 54 -15.95 1.02 -12.11
C LEU A 54 -16.31 0.23 -10.84
N SER A 55 -17.49 0.47 -10.31
CA SER A 55 -18.01 -0.21 -9.13
C SER A 55 -18.28 -1.70 -9.41
N ALA A 56 -18.38 -2.49 -8.33
CA ALA A 56 -18.52 -3.95 -8.39
C ALA A 56 -19.76 -4.43 -9.15
N ASP A 57 -20.83 -3.63 -9.18
CA ASP A 57 -22.09 -3.88 -9.90
C ASP A 57 -22.03 -3.51 -11.40
N LYS A 58 -20.97 -2.85 -11.84
CA LYS A 58 -20.78 -2.41 -13.22
C LYS A 58 -20.01 -3.45 -14.05
N PRO A 59 -20.14 -3.42 -15.38
CA PRO A 59 -19.33 -4.26 -16.24
C PRO A 59 -17.83 -3.87 -16.17
N HIS A 60 -16.97 -4.86 -16.34
CA HIS A 60 -15.53 -4.66 -16.47
C HIS A 60 -15.19 -3.70 -17.62
N ARG A 61 -14.08 -3.00 -17.50
CA ARG A 61 -13.53 -2.13 -18.55
C ARG A 61 -12.11 -2.54 -18.86
N LYS A 62 -11.67 -2.28 -20.10
CA LYS A 62 -10.30 -2.56 -20.53
C LYS A 62 -9.28 -1.98 -19.59
N SER A 63 -8.32 -2.78 -19.12
CA SER A 63 -7.23 -2.34 -18.24
C SER A 63 -6.46 -1.17 -18.85
N ALA A 64 -6.30 -1.14 -20.17
CA ALA A 64 -5.68 -0.02 -20.87
C ALA A 64 -6.39 1.34 -20.62
N ARG A 65 -7.70 1.34 -20.43
CA ARG A 65 -8.45 2.55 -20.08
C ARG A 65 -8.11 3.02 -18.67
N ILE A 66 -8.07 2.10 -17.71
CA ILE A 66 -7.72 2.40 -16.31
C ILE A 66 -6.29 2.95 -16.22
N VAL A 67 -5.34 2.27 -16.89
CA VAL A 67 -3.94 2.69 -16.95
C VAL A 67 -3.81 4.08 -17.59
N GLY A 68 -4.50 4.33 -18.70
CA GLY A 68 -4.47 5.62 -19.39
C GLY A 68 -4.99 6.78 -18.54
N ASP A 69 -6.13 6.60 -17.87
CA ASP A 69 -6.67 7.64 -16.97
C ASP A 69 -5.77 7.85 -15.74
N THR A 70 -5.25 6.78 -15.15
CA THR A 70 -4.30 6.89 -14.02
C THR A 70 -3.04 7.65 -14.42
N MET A 71 -2.45 7.30 -15.56
CA MET A 71 -1.23 7.92 -16.06
C MET A 71 -1.45 9.40 -16.41
N GLY A 72 -2.56 9.69 -17.09
CA GLY A 72 -2.85 11.04 -17.56
C GLY A 72 -3.22 12.03 -16.45
N LYS A 73 -3.85 11.55 -15.37
CA LYS A 73 -4.36 12.41 -14.31
C LYS A 73 -3.52 12.43 -13.04
N TYR A 74 -2.95 11.27 -12.63
CA TYR A 74 -2.41 11.13 -11.28
C TYR A 74 -0.97 10.61 -11.22
N HIS A 75 -0.55 9.77 -12.16
CA HIS A 75 0.73 9.06 -12.04
C HIS A 75 1.59 9.21 -13.30
N PRO A 76 2.44 10.26 -13.41
CA PRO A 76 3.21 10.58 -14.62
C PRO A 76 4.43 9.67 -14.77
N HIS A 77 4.21 8.36 -14.85
CA HIS A 77 5.24 7.33 -15.03
C HIS A 77 4.82 6.33 -16.12
N GLY A 78 5.69 5.37 -16.41
CA GLY A 78 5.44 4.38 -17.47
C GLY A 78 4.17 3.54 -17.24
N ASP A 79 3.44 3.30 -18.32
CA ASP A 79 2.19 2.51 -18.34
C ASP A 79 2.38 1.07 -17.82
N SER A 80 3.52 0.47 -18.07
CA SER A 80 3.85 -0.88 -17.59
C SER A 80 3.84 -0.97 -16.07
N SER A 81 4.41 0.02 -15.37
CA SER A 81 4.44 0.04 -13.90
C SER A 81 3.06 0.19 -13.28
N ILE A 82 2.19 0.99 -13.92
CA ILE A 82 0.79 1.16 -13.51
C ILE A 82 0.01 -0.12 -13.74
N TYR A 83 0.22 -0.76 -14.91
CA TYR A 83 -0.45 -2.02 -15.23
C TYR A 83 -0.01 -3.16 -14.31
N GLU A 84 1.29 -3.28 -14.03
CA GLU A 84 1.80 -4.27 -13.06
C GLU A 84 1.19 -4.08 -11.66
N ALA A 85 1.04 -2.84 -11.20
CA ALA A 85 0.36 -2.56 -9.93
C ALA A 85 -1.10 -3.00 -9.96
N LEU A 86 -1.83 -2.76 -11.05
CA LEU A 86 -3.20 -3.23 -11.24
C LEU A 86 -3.26 -4.76 -11.20
N VAL A 87 -2.35 -5.43 -11.92
CA VAL A 87 -2.26 -6.89 -11.97
C VAL A 87 -2.04 -7.50 -10.60
N VAL A 88 -1.07 -6.98 -9.83
CA VAL A 88 -0.77 -7.49 -8.48
C VAL A 88 -1.96 -7.34 -7.53
N MET A 89 -2.78 -6.30 -7.69
CA MET A 89 -3.98 -6.10 -6.85
C MET A 89 -5.13 -7.07 -7.18
N GLU A 90 -5.10 -7.73 -8.31
CA GLU A 90 -6.06 -8.76 -8.73
C GLU A 90 -5.62 -10.16 -8.30
N GLN A 91 -4.31 -10.44 -8.24
CA GLN A 91 -3.75 -11.78 -8.02
C GLN A 91 -4.01 -12.28 -6.59
N ASP A 92 -4.86 -13.31 -6.46
CA ASP A 92 -5.22 -13.95 -5.19
C ASP A 92 -4.07 -14.72 -4.53
N PHE A 93 -3.08 -15.15 -5.32
CA PHE A 93 -1.86 -15.78 -4.82
C PHE A 93 -0.80 -14.78 -4.30
N LYS A 94 -1.00 -13.46 -4.53
CA LYS A 94 -0.16 -12.39 -3.98
C LYS A 94 -0.85 -11.56 -2.92
N LYS A 95 -2.18 -11.50 -2.94
CA LYS A 95 -2.99 -10.70 -2.02
C LYS A 95 -3.98 -11.59 -1.29
N GLY A 96 -3.93 -11.60 0.04
CA GLY A 96 -4.90 -12.30 0.86
C GLY A 96 -6.33 -11.81 0.62
N MET A 97 -6.46 -10.51 0.33
CA MET A 97 -7.71 -9.86 -0.07
C MET A 97 -7.48 -9.06 -1.35
N PRO A 98 -7.74 -9.63 -2.54
CA PRO A 98 -7.64 -8.91 -3.81
C PRO A 98 -8.51 -7.65 -3.84
N LEU A 99 -7.99 -6.58 -4.42
CA LEU A 99 -8.66 -5.28 -4.46
C LEU A 99 -9.34 -5.00 -5.80
N VAL A 100 -8.95 -5.74 -6.82
CA VAL A 100 -9.42 -5.61 -8.19
C VAL A 100 -10.05 -6.93 -8.62
N ASP A 101 -11.18 -6.85 -9.32
CA ASP A 101 -11.85 -7.97 -9.98
C ASP A 101 -11.48 -7.92 -11.47
N GLY A 102 -10.67 -8.89 -11.88
CA GLY A 102 -10.13 -9.00 -13.23
C GLY A 102 -10.89 -9.98 -14.10
N HIS A 103 -10.91 -9.71 -15.40
CA HIS A 103 -11.41 -10.62 -16.42
C HIS A 103 -10.37 -10.79 -17.54
N GLY A 104 -9.94 -12.01 -17.74
CA GLY A 104 -8.87 -12.37 -18.66
C GLY A 104 -7.70 -13.03 -17.94
N ASN A 105 -6.52 -13.01 -18.55
CA ASN A 105 -5.31 -13.58 -17.97
C ASN A 105 -4.50 -12.52 -17.20
N PHE A 106 -4.52 -12.60 -15.88
CA PHE A 106 -3.72 -11.78 -14.96
C PHE A 106 -2.47 -12.49 -14.44
N GLY A 107 -2.06 -13.57 -15.07
CA GLY A 107 -0.91 -14.38 -14.67
C GLY A 107 -1.29 -15.57 -13.80
N SER A 108 -0.30 -16.33 -13.41
CA SER A 108 -0.47 -17.50 -12.55
C SER A 108 0.62 -17.60 -11.50
N ILE A 109 0.37 -18.42 -10.46
CA ILE A 109 1.36 -18.73 -9.40
C ILE A 109 2.61 -19.43 -9.97
N GLU A 110 2.49 -20.07 -11.13
CA GLU A 110 3.58 -20.81 -11.79
C GLU A 110 4.55 -19.89 -12.54
N GLY A 111 4.31 -18.57 -12.49
CA GLY A 111 5.21 -17.55 -13.05
C GLY A 111 4.80 -17.04 -14.43
N ASP A 112 3.66 -17.45 -14.97
CA ASP A 112 3.14 -16.86 -16.20
C ASP A 112 2.80 -15.38 -15.96
N GLY A 113 3.23 -14.52 -16.87
CA GLY A 113 2.89 -13.10 -16.85
C GLY A 113 1.45 -12.83 -17.27
N ALA A 114 0.92 -11.68 -16.85
CA ALA A 114 -0.37 -11.22 -17.32
C ALA A 114 -0.36 -10.92 -18.82
N ALA A 115 -1.50 -11.12 -19.47
CA ALA A 115 -1.70 -10.69 -20.84
C ALA A 115 -1.61 -9.15 -20.96
N ALA A 116 -1.29 -8.63 -22.15
CA ALA A 116 -1.21 -7.18 -22.33
C ALA A 116 -2.54 -6.48 -21.98
N MET A 117 -2.45 -5.27 -21.44
CA MET A 117 -3.58 -4.47 -20.89
C MET A 117 -4.73 -4.23 -21.88
N ARG A 118 -4.49 -4.39 -23.18
CA ARG A 118 -5.53 -4.31 -24.23
C ARG A 118 -6.46 -5.53 -24.25
N TYR A 119 -6.03 -6.65 -23.69
CA TYR A 119 -6.82 -7.89 -23.64
C TYR A 119 -7.55 -8.08 -22.32
N THR A 120 -6.97 -7.64 -21.21
CA THR A 120 -7.55 -7.77 -19.88
C THR A 120 -8.58 -6.67 -19.59
N GLU A 121 -9.51 -6.97 -18.70
CA GLU A 121 -10.52 -6.03 -18.21
C GLU A 121 -10.56 -6.09 -16.70
N ALA A 122 -10.92 -4.98 -16.05
CA ALA A 122 -10.95 -4.89 -14.61
C ALA A 122 -12.06 -3.97 -14.10
N LYS A 123 -12.46 -4.18 -12.85
CA LYS A 123 -13.32 -3.32 -12.04
C LYS A 123 -12.93 -3.43 -10.57
N LEU A 124 -13.50 -2.60 -9.72
CA LEU A 124 -13.30 -2.70 -8.27
C LEU A 124 -13.96 -3.96 -7.71
N GLN A 125 -13.27 -4.63 -6.79
CA GLN A 125 -13.90 -5.64 -5.95
C GLN A 125 -14.94 -4.97 -5.04
N LYS A 126 -16.02 -5.72 -4.71
CA LYS A 126 -17.03 -5.22 -3.76
C LYS A 126 -16.39 -4.85 -2.41
N PHE A 127 -15.49 -5.68 -1.94
CA PHE A 127 -14.74 -5.43 -0.71
C PHE A 127 -13.97 -4.09 -0.75
N THR A 128 -13.28 -3.79 -1.86
CA THR A 128 -12.56 -2.52 -2.04
C THR A 128 -13.51 -1.33 -2.01
N GLN A 129 -14.66 -1.44 -2.67
CA GLN A 129 -15.65 -0.37 -2.68
C GLN A 129 -16.21 -0.10 -1.29
N ASP A 130 -16.55 -1.15 -0.53
CA ASP A 130 -17.22 -1.03 0.77
C ASP A 130 -16.25 -0.67 1.91
N VAL A 131 -14.96 -0.99 1.79
CA VAL A 131 -13.97 -0.86 2.87
C VAL A 131 -12.93 0.22 2.61
N TYR A 132 -12.54 0.45 1.34
CA TYR A 132 -11.48 1.41 1.00
C TYR A 132 -12.01 2.74 0.46
N LEU A 133 -13.17 2.75 -0.17
CA LEU A 133 -13.66 3.88 -0.94
C LEU A 133 -15.03 4.43 -0.47
N ALA A 134 -15.69 3.74 0.46
CA ALA A 134 -17.06 4.07 0.86
C ALA A 134 -17.25 5.48 1.45
N ASP A 135 -16.21 6.06 2.03
CA ASP A 135 -16.27 7.35 2.72
C ASP A 135 -15.51 8.47 2.00
N MET A 136 -15.13 8.27 0.73
CA MET A 136 -14.36 9.23 -0.06
C MET A 136 -15.04 10.61 -0.21
N ASP A 137 -16.37 10.65 -0.22
CA ASP A 137 -17.20 11.84 -0.36
C ASP A 137 -17.52 12.54 0.97
N LYS A 138 -17.12 11.94 2.11
CA LYS A 138 -17.48 12.44 3.45
C LYS A 138 -16.47 13.41 4.06
N ASN A 139 -15.48 13.84 3.30
CA ASN A 139 -14.41 14.75 3.76
C ASN A 139 -13.61 14.22 4.97
N VAL A 140 -13.36 12.92 4.98
CA VAL A 140 -12.63 12.21 6.06
C VAL A 140 -11.14 12.05 5.75
N VAL A 141 -10.72 12.38 4.54
CA VAL A 141 -9.33 12.34 4.07
C VAL A 141 -8.96 13.65 3.39
N ASP A 142 -7.69 14.01 3.50
CA ASP A 142 -7.15 15.19 2.82
C ASP A 142 -6.90 14.91 1.35
N PHE A 143 -7.11 15.94 0.53
CA PHE A 143 -6.81 15.94 -0.89
C PHE A 143 -5.67 16.91 -1.19
N GLN A 144 -4.81 16.52 -2.11
CA GLN A 144 -3.73 17.34 -2.62
C GLN A 144 -3.87 17.52 -4.14
N PRO A 145 -3.29 18.61 -4.72
CA PRO A 145 -3.17 18.72 -6.17
C PRO A 145 -2.38 17.54 -6.74
N ASN A 146 -2.74 17.11 -7.96
CA ASN A 146 -1.94 16.16 -8.73
C ASN A 146 -0.65 16.83 -9.24
N PHE A 147 0.14 16.10 -10.05
CA PHE A 147 1.46 16.54 -10.54
C PHE A 147 1.45 17.80 -11.42
N ASP A 148 0.34 18.13 -12.08
CA ASP A 148 0.16 19.33 -12.96
C ASP A 148 -0.86 20.33 -12.41
N GLU A 149 -1.35 20.12 -11.18
CA GLU A 149 -2.32 20.96 -10.47
C GLU A 149 -3.70 21.10 -11.17
N THR A 150 -4.00 20.24 -12.14
CA THR A 150 -5.30 20.26 -12.86
C THR A 150 -6.37 19.47 -12.13
N GLU A 151 -6.00 18.46 -11.36
CA GLU A 151 -6.90 17.56 -10.65
C GLU A 151 -6.50 17.45 -9.17
N LYS A 152 -7.32 16.82 -8.36
CA LYS A 152 -7.02 16.51 -6.97
C LYS A 152 -6.97 14.99 -6.77
N GLU A 153 -6.02 14.54 -5.97
CA GLU A 153 -5.89 13.15 -5.54
C GLU A 153 -5.94 13.05 -4.01
N PRO A 154 -6.47 11.96 -3.44
CA PRO A 154 -6.46 11.75 -2.00
C PRO A 154 -5.04 11.47 -1.52
N VAL A 155 -4.66 12.06 -0.38
CA VAL A 155 -3.39 11.78 0.28
C VAL A 155 -3.32 10.32 0.72
N VAL A 156 -4.43 9.80 1.28
CA VAL A 156 -4.65 8.39 1.63
C VAL A 156 -6.11 8.03 1.34
N LEU A 157 -6.41 6.73 1.20
CA LEU A 157 -7.79 6.27 1.13
C LEU A 157 -8.37 6.08 2.54
N PRO A 158 -9.70 6.27 2.74
CA PRO A 158 -10.37 6.09 4.03
C PRO A 158 -10.61 4.60 4.34
N VAL A 159 -9.53 3.84 4.44
CA VAL A 159 -9.57 2.39 4.63
C VAL A 159 -9.97 2.06 6.07
N ARG A 160 -10.98 1.22 6.23
CA ARG A 160 -11.58 0.85 7.54
C ARG A 160 -10.90 -0.33 8.24
N ILE A 161 -9.82 -0.87 7.67
CA ILE A 161 -9.10 -2.03 8.18
C ILE A 161 -7.58 -1.80 8.05
N PRO A 162 -6.73 -2.45 8.85
CA PRO A 162 -5.28 -2.37 8.72
C PRO A 162 -4.78 -3.14 7.48
N ASN A 163 -5.01 -2.59 6.28
CA ASN A 163 -4.67 -3.21 5.00
C ASN A 163 -3.20 -3.63 4.93
N LEU A 164 -2.29 -2.85 5.51
CA LEU A 164 -0.86 -3.16 5.50
C LEU A 164 -0.55 -4.51 6.14
N LEU A 165 -1.25 -4.89 7.20
CA LEU A 165 -1.13 -6.21 7.83
C LEU A 165 -1.84 -7.30 7.02
N ILE A 166 -3.04 -7.02 6.50
CA ILE A 166 -3.86 -8.02 5.81
C ILE A 166 -3.24 -8.44 4.48
N ASN A 167 -2.83 -7.48 3.67
CA ASN A 167 -2.27 -7.73 2.34
C ASN A 167 -0.74 -7.72 2.28
N GLY A 168 -0.09 -7.33 3.37
CA GLY A 168 1.36 -7.16 3.38
C GLY A 168 1.87 -6.13 2.37
N ALA A 169 3.16 -5.90 2.37
CA ALA A 169 3.82 -5.06 1.38
C ALA A 169 5.29 -5.44 1.21
N GLU A 170 5.76 -5.39 -0.01
CA GLU A 170 7.17 -5.51 -0.35
C GLU A 170 7.60 -4.31 -1.18
N GLY A 171 8.79 -3.79 -0.92
CA GLY A 171 9.32 -2.66 -1.67
C GLY A 171 10.81 -2.49 -1.50
N ILE A 172 11.49 -2.11 -2.57
CA ILE A 172 12.92 -1.82 -2.58
C ILE A 172 13.07 -0.33 -2.88
N ALA A 173 13.59 0.40 -1.89
CA ALA A 173 13.90 1.81 -2.01
C ALA A 173 15.42 2.03 -2.06
N VAL A 174 15.86 3.27 -2.02
CA VAL A 174 17.27 3.61 -1.93
C VAL A 174 17.68 3.58 -0.45
N GLY A 175 18.61 2.70 -0.10
CA GLY A 175 19.12 2.58 1.27
C GLY A 175 18.23 1.82 2.25
N MET A 176 17.02 1.44 1.86
CA MET A 176 16.11 0.63 2.69
C MET A 176 15.18 -0.24 1.87
N THR A 177 14.67 -1.29 2.48
CA THR A 177 13.67 -2.19 1.91
C THR A 177 12.52 -2.37 2.89
N THR A 178 11.35 -2.76 2.39
CA THR A 178 10.22 -3.20 3.22
C THR A 178 9.77 -4.58 2.77
N SER A 179 9.47 -5.45 3.74
CA SER A 179 8.92 -6.79 3.50
C SER A 179 8.01 -7.15 4.66
N ILE A 180 6.72 -6.86 4.50
CA ILE A 180 5.68 -7.10 5.50
C ILE A 180 4.83 -8.26 5.00
N PRO A 181 4.80 -9.39 5.72
CA PRO A 181 3.99 -10.52 5.32
C PRO A 181 2.49 -10.24 5.52
N PRO A 182 1.61 -10.89 4.74
CA PRO A 182 0.16 -10.82 4.96
C PRO A 182 -0.24 -11.62 6.22
N HIS A 183 -1.40 -11.23 6.79
CA HIS A 183 -1.98 -11.86 7.97
C HIS A 183 -3.47 -12.15 7.76
N ASN A 184 -4.03 -13.01 8.61
CA ASN A 184 -5.43 -13.38 8.54
C ASN A 184 -6.34 -12.20 8.93
N LEU A 185 -7.35 -11.92 8.10
CA LEU A 185 -8.28 -10.81 8.31
C LEU A 185 -9.03 -10.92 9.64
N SER A 186 -9.53 -12.11 9.99
CA SER A 186 -10.30 -12.30 11.24
C SER A 186 -9.42 -12.08 12.47
N GLU A 187 -8.19 -12.62 12.46
CA GLU A 187 -7.21 -12.43 13.54
C GLU A 187 -6.86 -10.95 13.72
N ILE A 188 -6.64 -10.24 12.63
CA ILE A 188 -6.34 -8.79 12.67
C ILE A 188 -7.53 -8.00 13.22
N VAL A 189 -8.75 -8.30 12.81
CA VAL A 189 -9.96 -7.63 13.34
C VAL A 189 -10.12 -7.90 14.84
N ASP A 190 -9.85 -9.12 15.30
CA ASP A 190 -9.91 -9.43 16.73
C ASP A 190 -8.78 -8.74 17.51
N GLY A 191 -7.58 -8.63 16.94
CA GLY A 191 -6.49 -7.82 17.50
C GLY A 191 -6.84 -6.33 17.61
N VAL A 192 -7.51 -5.76 16.59
CA VAL A 192 -8.00 -4.37 16.63
C VAL A 192 -9.00 -4.17 17.76
N LYS A 193 -9.98 -5.09 17.90
CA LYS A 193 -10.95 -5.03 19.02
C LYS A 193 -10.24 -5.08 20.37
N ALA A 194 -9.29 -6.02 20.56
CA ALA A 194 -8.54 -6.14 21.79
C ALA A 194 -7.77 -4.85 22.11
N TYR A 195 -7.18 -4.22 21.09
CA TYR A 195 -6.51 -2.92 21.24
C TYR A 195 -7.48 -1.79 21.60
N MET A 196 -8.68 -1.75 21.02
CA MET A 196 -9.71 -0.75 21.36
C MET A 196 -10.19 -0.91 22.79
N ASP A 197 -10.31 -2.16 23.29
CA ASP A 197 -10.71 -2.44 24.66
C ASP A 197 -9.57 -2.12 25.67
N ASN A 198 -8.32 -2.31 25.28
CA ASN A 198 -7.13 -2.02 26.10
C ASN A 198 -6.02 -1.39 25.24
N PRO A 199 -5.92 -0.04 25.16
CA PRO A 199 -4.88 0.64 24.39
C PRO A 199 -3.45 0.41 24.89
N GLU A 200 -3.27 -0.10 26.13
CA GLU A 200 -1.97 -0.44 26.69
C GLU A 200 -1.59 -1.92 26.51
N ILE A 201 -2.37 -2.67 25.70
CA ILE A 201 -2.10 -4.07 25.37
C ILE A 201 -0.68 -4.26 24.83
N THR A 202 0.01 -5.27 25.28
CA THR A 202 1.39 -5.58 24.86
C THR A 202 1.40 -6.35 23.54
N THR A 203 2.56 -6.40 22.86
CA THR A 203 2.73 -7.22 21.64
C THR A 203 2.46 -8.70 21.92
N GLU A 204 2.90 -9.21 23.10
CA GLU A 204 2.68 -10.58 23.51
C GLU A 204 1.19 -10.93 23.66
N GLU A 205 0.43 -10.05 24.31
CA GLU A 205 -1.02 -10.20 24.45
C GLU A 205 -1.74 -10.09 23.09
N LEU A 206 -1.30 -9.20 22.17
CA LEU A 206 -1.85 -9.13 20.82
C LEU A 206 -1.58 -10.40 20.01
N MET A 207 -0.48 -11.09 20.26
CA MET A 207 -0.17 -12.36 19.59
C MET A 207 -1.08 -13.51 20.03
N GLU A 208 -1.87 -13.37 21.10
CA GLU A 208 -2.95 -14.31 21.41
C GLU A 208 -4.07 -14.26 20.36
N TYR A 209 -4.28 -13.11 19.73
CA TYR A 209 -5.25 -12.87 18.66
C TYR A 209 -4.62 -13.05 17.28
N VAL A 210 -3.46 -12.41 17.04
CA VAL A 210 -2.72 -12.46 15.77
C VAL A 210 -1.57 -13.44 15.89
N LYS A 211 -1.78 -14.66 15.42
CA LYS A 211 -0.86 -15.78 15.63
C LYS A 211 0.39 -15.76 14.76
N GLY A 212 0.38 -14.99 13.69
CA GLY A 212 1.50 -14.86 12.77
C GLY A 212 1.10 -14.64 11.32
N PRO A 213 2.07 -14.65 10.39
CA PRO A 213 1.79 -14.51 8.97
C PRO A 213 0.85 -15.61 8.44
N ASP A 214 -0.05 -15.20 7.56
CA ASP A 214 -0.98 -16.08 6.85
C ASP A 214 -0.82 -15.82 5.34
N PHE A 215 -0.13 -16.74 4.66
CA PHE A 215 0.20 -16.57 3.25
C PHE A 215 -0.94 -17.08 2.35
N PRO A 216 -1.34 -16.33 1.30
CA PRO A 216 -2.42 -16.73 0.39
C PRO A 216 -2.18 -18.10 -0.25
N THR A 217 -0.92 -18.50 -0.40
CA THR A 217 -0.52 -19.77 -1.01
C THR A 217 -0.39 -20.92 -0.02
N GLY A 218 -0.80 -20.73 1.24
CA GLY A 218 -0.74 -21.77 2.27
C GLY A 218 0.67 -22.06 2.77
N GLY A 219 1.58 -21.08 2.78
CA GLY A 219 2.94 -21.20 3.31
C GLY A 219 2.94 -21.60 4.80
N ILE A 220 3.92 -22.40 5.20
CA ILE A 220 4.08 -22.88 6.58
C ILE A 220 5.17 -22.04 7.26
N VAL A 221 4.83 -21.44 8.40
CA VAL A 221 5.80 -20.74 9.25
C VAL A 221 6.55 -21.77 10.10
N VAL A 222 7.86 -21.91 9.85
CA VAL A 222 8.75 -22.74 10.64
C VAL A 222 9.34 -21.89 11.76
N ASN A 223 9.50 -22.48 12.97
CA ASN A 223 10.08 -21.80 14.13
C ASN A 223 9.20 -20.67 14.72
N GLN A 224 7.96 -20.99 15.04
CA GLN A 224 7.03 -20.06 15.67
C GLN A 224 7.55 -19.39 16.97
N LYS A 225 8.53 -20.01 17.66
CA LYS A 225 9.13 -19.46 18.89
C LYS A 225 9.87 -18.14 18.65
N GLU A 226 10.39 -17.93 17.44
CA GLU A 226 11.09 -16.70 17.06
C GLU A 226 10.13 -15.58 16.63
N LEU A 227 8.87 -15.88 16.33
CA LEU A 227 7.90 -14.86 15.88
C LEU A 227 7.72 -13.74 16.90
N LYS A 228 7.68 -14.08 18.21
CA LYS A 228 7.58 -13.08 19.27
C LYS A 228 8.74 -12.10 19.21
N ASN A 229 9.96 -12.60 19.15
CA ASN A 229 11.16 -11.77 19.05
C ASN A 229 11.18 -10.93 17.77
N ILE A 230 10.72 -11.49 16.66
CA ILE A 230 10.63 -10.79 15.38
C ILE A 230 9.63 -9.64 15.45
N TYR A 231 8.44 -9.84 16.01
CA TYR A 231 7.45 -8.79 16.17
C TYR A 231 7.84 -7.73 17.20
N GLU A 232 8.60 -8.09 18.23
CA GLU A 232 9.11 -7.14 19.22
C GLU A 232 10.28 -6.31 18.70
N THR A 233 11.14 -6.88 17.90
CA THR A 233 12.38 -6.21 17.46
C THR A 233 12.25 -5.54 16.10
N ALA A 234 11.32 -5.99 15.24
CA ALA A 234 11.11 -5.55 13.86
C ALA A 234 12.37 -5.54 12.96
N LEU A 235 13.54 -5.81 13.54
CA LEU A 235 14.87 -5.63 12.93
C LEU A 235 15.19 -6.69 11.85
N GLN A 236 14.57 -7.87 11.90
CA GLN A 236 14.87 -8.95 10.95
C GLN A 236 14.19 -8.78 9.58
N TYR A 237 13.26 -7.86 9.44
CA TYR A 237 12.58 -7.56 8.17
C TYR A 237 13.17 -6.38 7.41
N GLY A 238 14.41 -5.99 7.68
CA GLY A 238 15.13 -4.98 6.90
C GLY A 238 14.76 -3.53 7.21
N TYR A 239 14.08 -3.25 8.29
CA TYR A 239 13.91 -1.91 8.79
C TYR A 239 15.09 -1.51 9.67
N SER A 240 16.12 -0.94 9.07
CA SER A 240 17.13 -0.20 9.84
C SER A 240 16.65 1.24 10.00
N TYR A 241 15.79 1.50 10.94
CA TYR A 241 15.53 2.86 11.40
C TYR A 241 16.07 2.99 12.83
N GLU A 242 17.10 3.84 12.99
CA GLU A 242 17.65 4.19 14.30
C GLU A 242 16.70 5.16 15.03
N SER A 243 15.59 4.68 15.54
CA SER A 243 14.85 5.41 16.56
C SER A 243 14.60 4.52 17.77
N ARG A 244 14.92 5.04 18.95
CA ARG A 244 14.90 4.31 20.23
C ARG A 244 13.49 3.98 20.76
N GLU A 245 12.43 4.15 19.95
CA GLU A 245 11.03 3.94 20.34
C GLU A 245 10.32 2.78 19.61
N GLU A 246 11.04 1.93 18.89
CA GLU A 246 10.47 0.94 17.96
C GLU A 246 10.08 -0.42 18.56
N LYS A 247 9.56 -0.44 19.76
CA LYS A 247 9.23 -1.71 20.41
C LYS A 247 7.95 -2.41 19.91
N TYR A 248 7.19 -1.86 18.95
CA TYR A 248 5.79 -2.30 18.74
C TYR A 248 5.34 -2.25 17.27
N PHE A 249 5.97 -3.02 16.38
CA PHE A 249 5.61 -2.99 14.95
C PHE A 249 4.12 -3.30 14.69
N ILE A 250 3.58 -4.39 15.23
CA ILE A 250 2.14 -4.70 15.13
C ILE A 250 1.30 -3.64 15.87
N LEU A 251 1.74 -3.25 17.04
CA LEU A 251 1.06 -2.21 17.84
C LEU A 251 1.02 -0.87 17.10
N LEU A 252 2.12 -0.45 16.47
CA LEU A 252 2.18 0.77 15.67
C LEU A 252 1.24 0.72 14.46
N LEU A 253 1.16 -0.40 13.77
CA LEU A 253 0.26 -0.58 12.64
C LEU A 253 -1.21 -0.59 13.06
N ILE A 254 -1.53 -1.26 14.16
CA ILE A 254 -2.88 -1.26 14.71
C ILE A 254 -3.24 0.13 15.27
N ARG A 255 -2.33 0.78 16.03
CA ARG A 255 -2.52 2.16 16.51
C ARG A 255 -2.72 3.15 15.37
N GLY A 256 -1.92 3.07 14.30
CA GLY A 256 -2.07 3.92 13.12
C GLY A 256 -3.43 3.78 12.48
N ALA A 257 -3.93 2.55 12.33
CA ALA A 257 -5.24 2.28 11.76
C ALA A 257 -6.40 2.73 12.67
N VAL A 258 -6.29 2.52 13.99
CA VAL A 258 -7.31 2.91 14.96
C VAL A 258 -7.35 4.43 15.15
N SER A 259 -6.20 5.10 15.29
CA SER A 259 -6.15 6.57 15.41
C SER A 259 -6.74 7.29 14.20
N TYR A 260 -6.66 6.67 13.02
CA TYR A 260 -7.29 7.21 11.82
C TYR A 260 -8.82 6.96 11.83
N GLY A 261 -9.25 5.84 12.40
CA GLY A 261 -10.67 5.51 12.60
C GLY A 261 -11.36 6.43 13.60
N ASP A 262 -10.67 6.80 14.68
CA ASP A 262 -11.18 7.73 15.71
C ASP A 262 -11.38 9.17 15.19
N THR A 263 -10.70 9.54 14.11
CA THR A 263 -10.93 10.82 13.43
C THR A 263 -12.19 10.78 12.54
N LEU A 264 -12.76 9.58 12.33
CA LEU A 264 -13.96 9.32 11.55
C LEU A 264 -15.26 9.28 12.39
N CYS A 265 -15.19 9.46 13.71
CA CYS A 265 -16.35 9.52 14.62
C CYS A 265 -16.76 10.94 14.99
#